data_3ebad5d26887bc0fbce2837a5a2c4a67
#
_entry.id   3ebad5d26887bc0fbce2837a5a2c4a67
#
_cell.length_a   1.000
_cell.length_b   1.000
_cell.length_c   1.000
_cell.angle_alpha   90.00
_cell.angle_beta   90.00
_cell.angle_gamma   90.00
#
_symmetry.space_group_name_H-M   'P 1'
#
loop_
_entity.id
_entity.type
_entity.pdbx_description
1 polymer ?
#
loop_
_entity_poly.entity_id
_entity_poly.type
_entity_poly.pdbx_seq_one_letter_code
_entity_poly.pdbx_strand_id
1 'polypeptide(L)'
;MQPKKVNVVTVFLEHGRKILLLRRSQKASTMKGLWAGISGYIENNDALTQALKEIEEETGLSNKKLNLLHVGQPLEVVETNNPDTVWVVHPYLFHSNTSLIRIDWEHDELRWINPNEIQSYETVPKLKEALRTVYEIE
;
A
#
# COMPACT_ATOMS: atom_id res chain seq x y z
N MET A 1 -26.17 6.56 -13.15
CA MET A 1 -24.91 7.28 -13.29
C MET A 1 -23.73 6.36 -12.98
N GLN A 2 -22.70 6.38 -13.80
CA GLN A 2 -21.53 5.55 -13.56
C GLN A 2 -20.72 6.10 -12.39
N PRO A 3 -20.25 5.22 -11.49
CA PRO A 3 -19.36 5.67 -10.43
C PRO A 3 -18.04 6.19 -11.00
N LYS A 4 -17.45 7.14 -10.34
CA LYS A 4 -16.14 7.64 -10.69
C LYS A 4 -15.08 6.61 -10.29
N LYS A 5 -14.24 6.20 -11.21
CA LYS A 5 -13.13 5.31 -10.94
C LYS A 5 -11.86 6.10 -10.72
N VAL A 6 -11.16 5.82 -9.61
CA VAL A 6 -9.93 6.50 -9.24
C VAL A 6 -8.84 5.43 -9.10
N ASN A 7 -7.78 5.56 -9.89
CA ASN A 7 -6.69 4.59 -9.88
C ASN A 7 -5.65 4.95 -8.80
N VAL A 8 -5.31 3.95 -7.98
CA VAL A 8 -4.31 4.09 -6.92
C VAL A 8 -3.38 2.89 -6.94
N VAL A 9 -2.15 3.08 -6.46
CA VAL A 9 -1.24 1.98 -6.21
C VAL A 9 -1.29 1.63 -4.74
N THR A 10 -1.13 0.35 -4.42
CA THR A 10 -0.87 -0.12 -3.06
C THR A 10 0.35 -1.02 -3.12
N VAL A 11 1.39 -0.64 -2.41
CA VAL A 11 2.68 -1.33 -2.48
C VAL A 11 2.98 -1.98 -1.14
N PHE A 12 3.36 -3.26 -1.20
CA PHE A 12 3.89 -3.97 -0.05
C PHE A 12 5.39 -4.14 -0.23
N LEU A 13 6.15 -3.85 0.83
CA LEU A 13 7.58 -4.13 0.87
C LEU A 13 7.81 -5.39 1.70
N GLU A 14 8.67 -6.28 1.21
CA GLU A 14 9.04 -7.49 1.91
C GLU A 14 10.52 -7.41 2.29
N HIS A 15 10.84 -7.81 3.51
CA HIS A 15 12.22 -7.95 3.97
C HIS A 15 12.23 -9.00 5.09
N GLY A 16 13.12 -9.99 4.96
CA GLY A 16 13.22 -11.05 5.97
C GLY A 16 11.93 -11.84 6.15
N ARG A 17 11.18 -12.07 5.08
CA ARG A 17 9.88 -12.76 5.08
C ARG A 17 8.80 -12.02 5.85
N LYS A 18 9.00 -10.74 6.12
CA LYS A 18 8.00 -9.87 6.74
C LYS A 18 7.59 -8.79 5.77
N ILE A 19 6.40 -8.28 5.94
CA ILE A 19 5.90 -7.17 5.14
C ILE A 19 5.74 -5.94 6.00
N LEU A 20 5.90 -4.77 5.38
CA LEU A 20 5.77 -3.49 6.05
C LEU A 20 4.33 -3.03 6.07
N LEU A 21 3.85 -2.66 7.25
CA LEU A 21 2.61 -1.91 7.40
C LEU A 21 2.93 -0.56 8.02
N LEU A 22 2.22 0.46 7.57
CA LEU A 22 2.34 1.83 8.05
C LEU A 22 0.99 2.27 8.62
N ARG A 23 1.00 2.85 9.82
CA ARG A 23 -0.24 3.36 10.41
C ARG A 23 -0.43 4.82 9.99
N ARG A 24 -1.61 5.11 9.46
CA ARG A 24 -1.96 6.45 9.01
C ARG A 24 -2.11 7.38 10.21
N SER A 25 -1.40 8.50 10.16
CA SER A 25 -1.34 9.45 11.27
C SER A 25 -2.62 10.29 11.38
N GLN A 26 -2.73 11.04 12.46
CA GLN A 26 -3.84 11.99 12.63
C GLN A 26 -3.77 13.17 11.66
N LYS A 27 -2.63 13.33 10.98
CA LYS A 27 -2.45 14.37 9.94
C LYS A 27 -2.83 13.86 8.55
N ALA A 28 -3.11 12.56 8.40
CA ALA A 28 -3.56 12.02 7.13
C ALA A 28 -4.94 12.58 6.79
N SER A 29 -5.21 12.73 5.50
CA SER A 29 -6.49 13.30 5.05
C SER A 29 -7.67 12.36 5.28
N THR A 30 -7.44 11.06 5.22
CA THR A 30 -8.47 10.04 5.37
C THR A 30 -7.94 8.84 6.15
N MET A 31 -8.87 8.01 6.66
CA MET A 31 -8.56 6.71 7.26
C MET A 31 -7.52 6.77 8.36
N LYS A 32 -7.60 7.79 9.21
CA LYS A 32 -6.65 8.01 10.31
C LYS A 32 -6.63 6.83 11.27
N GLY A 33 -5.44 6.44 11.70
CA GLY A 33 -5.26 5.36 12.67
C GLY A 33 -5.31 3.95 12.08
N LEU A 34 -5.62 3.83 10.79
CA LEU A 34 -5.68 2.51 10.14
C LEU A 34 -4.32 2.14 9.56
N TRP A 35 -4.03 0.84 9.55
CA TRP A 35 -2.82 0.29 8.97
C TRP A 35 -2.98 0.12 7.46
N ALA A 36 -1.94 0.43 6.72
CA ALA A 36 -1.96 0.42 5.27
C ALA A 36 -0.61 -0.03 4.70
N GLY A 37 -0.61 -0.35 3.41
CA GLY A 37 0.63 -0.40 2.65
C GLY A 37 1.04 1.00 2.22
N ILE A 38 2.05 1.08 1.36
CA ILE A 38 2.43 2.34 0.73
C ILE A 38 1.43 2.59 -0.39
N SER A 39 0.81 3.77 -0.46
CA SER A 39 -0.21 4.00 -1.48
C SER A 39 -0.24 5.44 -1.95
N GLY A 40 -0.79 5.63 -3.13
CA GLY A 40 -0.98 6.96 -3.69
C GLY A 40 -1.77 6.91 -4.98
N TYR A 41 -2.24 8.08 -5.40
CA TYR A 41 -2.99 8.22 -6.65
C TYR A 41 -2.06 8.07 -7.86
N ILE A 42 -2.55 7.36 -8.87
CA ILE A 42 -1.85 7.34 -10.17
C ILE A 42 -2.27 8.61 -10.91
N GLU A 43 -1.33 9.52 -11.08
CA GLU A 43 -1.61 10.80 -11.72
C GLU A 43 -1.26 10.75 -13.20
N ASN A 44 -0.10 11.29 -13.58
CA ASN A 44 0.32 11.35 -14.98
C ASN A 44 1.32 10.27 -15.37
N ASN A 45 1.52 9.28 -14.49
CA ASN A 45 2.49 8.21 -14.66
C ASN A 45 1.79 6.88 -14.87
N ASP A 46 2.54 5.87 -15.30
CA ASP A 46 2.05 4.50 -15.23
C ASP A 46 2.09 4.03 -13.76
N ALA A 47 1.42 2.91 -13.49
CA ALA A 47 1.30 2.41 -12.12
C ALA A 47 2.64 2.09 -11.49
N LEU A 48 3.57 1.47 -12.22
CA LEU A 48 4.88 1.11 -11.69
C LEU A 48 5.69 2.35 -11.32
N THR A 49 5.71 3.34 -12.18
CA THR A 49 6.42 4.60 -11.91
C THR A 49 5.84 5.28 -10.68
N GLN A 50 4.50 5.29 -10.58
CA GLN A 50 3.85 5.88 -9.41
C GLN A 50 4.20 5.09 -8.14
N ALA A 51 4.23 3.75 -8.22
CA ALA A 51 4.59 2.91 -7.07
C ALA A 51 5.99 3.27 -6.56
N LEU A 52 6.97 3.38 -7.45
CA LEU A 52 8.34 3.73 -7.05
C LEU A 52 8.42 5.12 -6.42
N LYS A 53 7.66 6.06 -6.96
CA LYS A 53 7.60 7.42 -6.41
C LYS A 53 7.04 7.42 -4.99
N GLU A 54 5.93 6.69 -4.76
CA GLU A 54 5.33 6.62 -3.44
C GLU A 54 6.25 5.94 -2.43
N ILE A 55 6.97 4.90 -2.85
CA ILE A 55 7.94 4.25 -1.96
C ILE A 55 8.99 5.26 -1.50
N GLU A 56 9.55 6.03 -2.42
CA GLU A 56 10.56 7.03 -2.07
C GLU A 56 9.99 8.10 -1.15
N GLU A 57 8.80 8.61 -1.45
CA GLU A 57 8.17 9.64 -0.64
C GLU A 57 7.83 9.16 0.77
N GLU A 58 7.31 7.96 0.90
CA GLU A 58 6.79 7.46 2.18
C GLU A 58 7.83 6.74 3.02
N THR A 59 8.91 6.24 2.43
CA THR A 59 9.91 5.45 3.16
C THR A 59 11.35 5.93 2.98
N GLY A 60 11.59 6.82 2.03
CA GLY A 60 12.94 7.30 1.71
C GLY A 60 13.77 6.33 0.88
N LEU A 61 13.22 5.20 0.45
CA LEU A 61 13.97 4.19 -0.31
C LEU A 61 13.98 4.52 -1.79
N SER A 62 15.18 4.54 -2.38
CA SER A 62 15.34 4.67 -3.83
C SER A 62 15.17 3.30 -4.50
N ASN A 63 14.95 3.30 -5.81
CA ASN A 63 14.76 2.06 -6.55
C ASN A 63 15.99 1.14 -6.52
N LYS A 64 17.17 1.68 -6.21
CA LYS A 64 18.39 0.87 -6.07
C LYS A 64 18.30 -0.14 -4.93
N LYS A 65 17.43 0.10 -3.97
CA LYS A 65 17.25 -0.76 -2.81
C LYS A 65 16.10 -1.74 -2.97
N LEU A 66 15.47 -1.74 -4.13
CA LEU A 66 14.22 -2.45 -4.37
C LEU A 66 14.33 -3.41 -5.54
N ASN A 67 13.62 -4.54 -5.42
CA ASN A 67 13.42 -5.48 -6.53
C ASN A 67 11.94 -5.80 -6.62
N LEU A 68 11.36 -5.62 -7.80
CA LEU A 68 9.96 -5.95 -8.02
C LEU A 68 9.79 -7.47 -8.00
N LEU A 69 8.91 -7.97 -7.14
CA LEU A 69 8.65 -9.40 -7.02
C LEU A 69 7.36 -9.81 -7.74
N HIS A 70 6.27 -9.10 -7.51
CA HIS A 70 4.97 -9.45 -8.09
C HIS A 70 4.14 -8.20 -8.38
N VAL A 71 3.36 -8.30 -9.46
CA VAL A 71 2.33 -7.33 -9.82
C VAL A 71 1.00 -8.04 -9.70
N GLY A 72 0.12 -7.54 -8.83
CA GLY A 72 -1.19 -8.16 -8.61
C GLY A 72 -2.22 -7.69 -9.62
N GLN A 73 -3.31 -8.44 -9.70
CA GLN A 73 -4.46 -8.01 -10.48
C GLN A 73 -5.14 -6.83 -9.78
N PRO A 74 -5.54 -5.81 -10.54
CA PRO A 74 -6.28 -4.69 -9.93
C PRO A 74 -7.58 -5.17 -9.28
N LEU A 75 -7.95 -4.52 -8.18
CA LEU A 75 -9.23 -4.80 -7.53
C LEU A 75 -9.97 -3.51 -7.25
N GLU A 76 -11.30 -3.60 -7.30
CA GLU A 76 -12.15 -2.44 -7.06
C GLU A 76 -12.61 -2.41 -5.62
N VAL A 77 -12.53 -1.22 -5.01
CA VAL A 77 -12.96 -0.99 -3.64
C VAL A 77 -13.93 0.19 -3.64
N VAL A 78 -15.14 -0.06 -3.17
CA VAL A 78 -16.14 1.01 -3.02
C VAL A 78 -15.88 1.74 -1.72
N GLU A 79 -15.77 3.06 -1.78
CA GLU A 79 -15.59 3.87 -0.58
C GLU A 79 -16.90 3.93 0.21
N THR A 80 -16.82 3.59 1.51
CA THR A 80 -17.99 3.52 2.37
C THR A 80 -18.73 4.85 2.49
N ASN A 81 -17.97 5.94 2.59
CA ASN A 81 -18.53 7.28 2.78
C ASN A 81 -18.82 8.02 1.48
N ASN A 82 -18.46 7.42 0.35
CA ASN A 82 -18.70 8.01 -0.96
C ASN A 82 -18.93 6.91 -1.98
N PRO A 83 -20.17 6.39 -2.06
CA PRO A 83 -20.48 5.25 -2.94
C PRO A 83 -20.37 5.57 -4.42
N ASP A 84 -20.25 6.86 -4.78
CA ASP A 84 -20.05 7.24 -6.17
C ASP A 84 -18.58 7.12 -6.61
N THR A 85 -17.68 6.78 -5.70
CA THR A 85 -16.26 6.61 -6.00
C THR A 85 -15.87 5.14 -5.85
N VAL A 86 -15.25 4.62 -6.88
CA VAL A 86 -14.68 3.27 -6.86
C VAL A 86 -13.16 3.42 -6.99
N TRP A 87 -12.44 2.92 -6.00
CA TRP A 87 -10.98 2.87 -6.03
C TRP A 87 -10.54 1.65 -6.82
N VAL A 88 -9.75 1.86 -7.85
CA VAL A 88 -9.12 0.77 -8.60
C VAL A 88 -7.71 0.63 -8.06
N VAL A 89 -7.50 -0.38 -7.24
CA VAL A 89 -6.24 -0.61 -6.52
C VAL A 89 -5.32 -1.48 -7.36
N HIS A 90 -4.11 -0.99 -7.61
CA HIS A 90 -3.08 -1.72 -8.36
C HIS A 90 -2.01 -2.20 -7.37
N PRO A 91 -2.03 -3.50 -7.00
CA PRO A 91 -1.12 -4.02 -5.98
C PRO A 91 0.25 -4.39 -6.53
N TYR A 92 1.28 -4.09 -5.74
CA TYR A 92 2.68 -4.44 -6.05
C TYR A 92 3.35 -5.01 -4.82
N LEU A 93 4.26 -5.95 -5.04
CA LEU A 93 5.16 -6.44 -4.00
C LEU A 93 6.60 -6.23 -4.44
N PHE A 94 7.36 -5.50 -3.63
CA PHE A 94 8.79 -5.31 -3.84
C PHE A 94 9.56 -5.93 -2.69
N HIS A 95 10.73 -6.49 -3.00
CA HIS A 95 11.72 -6.82 -1.98
C HIS A 95 12.54 -5.57 -1.68
N SER A 96 12.70 -5.26 -0.38
CA SER A 96 13.59 -4.20 0.07
C SER A 96 14.85 -4.85 0.63
N ASN A 97 16.03 -4.35 0.27
CA ASN A 97 17.28 -4.87 0.78
C ASN A 97 17.60 -4.39 2.20
N THR A 98 16.73 -3.57 2.79
CA THR A 98 16.90 -3.08 4.15
C THR A 98 15.55 -2.98 4.86
N SER A 99 15.56 -3.15 6.18
CA SER A 99 14.39 -2.90 7.01
C SER A 99 14.41 -1.50 7.61
N LEU A 100 15.49 -0.74 7.38
CA LEU A 100 15.62 0.60 7.92
C LEU A 100 14.95 1.59 6.98
N ILE A 101 13.81 2.10 7.43
CA ILE A 101 13.03 3.06 6.65
C ILE A 101 12.69 4.26 7.51
N ARG A 102 12.39 5.37 6.83
CA ARG A 102 11.98 6.61 7.46
C ARG A 102 10.56 6.91 7.00
N ILE A 103 9.63 6.99 7.97
CA ILE A 103 8.25 7.30 7.63
C ILE A 103 8.05 8.81 7.51
N ASP A 104 7.08 9.19 6.68
CA ASP A 104 6.73 10.59 6.45
C ASP A 104 5.62 11.04 7.43
N TRP A 105 5.17 12.28 7.25
CA TRP A 105 4.18 12.91 8.14
C TRP A 105 2.79 12.25 8.06
N GLU A 106 2.50 11.54 6.98
CA GLU A 106 1.20 10.85 6.83
C GLU A 106 1.10 9.61 7.71
N HIS A 107 2.21 9.15 8.26
CA HIS A 107 2.27 7.93 9.05
C HIS A 107 2.93 8.21 10.40
N ASP A 108 2.47 7.54 11.45
CA ASP A 108 3.02 7.72 12.79
C ASP A 108 3.66 6.46 13.38
N GLU A 109 3.51 5.33 12.73
CA GLU A 109 4.13 4.07 13.18
C GLU A 109 4.36 3.15 11.99
N LEU A 110 5.41 2.33 12.09
CA LEU A 110 5.67 1.28 11.12
C LEU A 110 5.83 -0.06 11.84
N ARG A 111 5.45 -1.14 11.17
CA ARG A 111 5.69 -2.48 11.66
C ARG A 111 6.03 -3.41 10.51
N TRP A 112 7.02 -4.27 10.75
CA TRP A 112 7.30 -5.40 9.87
C TRP A 112 6.60 -6.60 10.47
N ILE A 113 5.61 -7.13 9.77
CA ILE A 113 4.77 -8.21 10.29
C ILE A 113 4.90 -9.47 9.46
N ASN A 114 4.59 -10.61 10.09
CA ASN A 114 4.36 -11.84 9.35
C ASN A 114 3.11 -11.62 8.48
N PRO A 115 3.15 -11.93 7.17
CA PRO A 115 2.00 -11.68 6.31
C PRO A 115 0.68 -12.27 6.80
N ASN A 116 0.73 -13.44 7.44
CA ASN A 116 -0.48 -14.07 7.96
C ASN A 116 -1.09 -13.36 9.17
N GLU A 117 -0.36 -12.41 9.75
CA GLU A 117 -0.86 -11.63 10.88
C GLU A 117 -1.66 -10.40 10.46
N ILE A 118 -1.78 -10.15 9.16
CA ILE A 118 -2.45 -8.93 8.67
C ILE A 118 -3.89 -8.82 9.18
N GLN A 119 -4.56 -9.95 9.38
CA GLN A 119 -5.93 -9.97 9.87
C GLN A 119 -6.07 -9.49 11.32
N SER A 120 -4.95 -9.41 12.06
CA SER A 120 -4.95 -8.92 13.45
C SER A 120 -4.86 -7.39 13.53
N TYR A 121 -4.76 -6.71 12.40
CA TYR A 121 -4.62 -5.27 12.35
C TYR A 121 -5.89 -4.62 11.78
N GLU A 122 -6.22 -3.45 12.30
CA GLU A 122 -7.29 -2.64 11.72
C GLU A 122 -6.73 -1.93 10.49
N THR A 123 -7.05 -2.44 9.32
CA THR A 123 -6.48 -1.97 8.07
C THR A 123 -7.46 -1.11 7.28
N VAL A 124 -6.91 -0.37 6.32
CA VAL A 124 -7.74 0.25 5.28
C VAL A 124 -8.51 -0.85 4.53
N PRO A 125 -9.67 -0.52 3.92
CA PRO A 125 -10.49 -1.53 3.26
C PRO A 125 -9.74 -2.35 2.22
N LYS A 126 -9.96 -3.67 2.25
CA LYS A 126 -9.45 -4.62 1.25
C LYS A 126 -7.93 -4.78 1.20
N LEU A 127 -7.21 -4.34 2.24
CA LEU A 127 -5.74 -4.47 2.26
C LEU A 127 -5.30 -5.94 2.21
N LYS A 128 -5.98 -6.81 2.99
CA LYS A 128 -5.67 -8.24 2.97
C LYS A 128 -5.87 -8.84 1.59
N GLU A 129 -6.95 -8.47 0.92
CA GLU A 129 -7.26 -8.94 -0.42
C GLU A 129 -6.20 -8.47 -1.41
N ALA A 130 -5.74 -7.22 -1.28
CA ALA A 130 -4.65 -6.71 -2.12
C ALA A 130 -3.36 -7.49 -1.88
N LEU A 131 -3.04 -7.78 -0.62
CA LEU A 131 -1.84 -8.56 -0.30
C LEU A 131 -1.91 -9.96 -0.91
N ARG A 132 -3.08 -10.58 -0.89
CA ARG A 132 -3.26 -11.93 -1.47
C ARG A 132 -2.98 -11.98 -2.96
N THR A 133 -3.11 -10.88 -3.67
CA THR A 133 -2.82 -10.87 -5.11
C THR A 133 -1.34 -10.95 -5.40
N VAL A 134 -0.48 -10.63 -4.43
CA VAL A 134 0.98 -10.55 -4.63
C VAL A 134 1.77 -11.44 -3.69
N TYR A 135 1.14 -12.04 -2.69
CA TYR A 135 1.83 -12.84 -1.68
C TYR A 135 0.92 -13.99 -1.24
N GLU A 136 1.49 -15.19 -1.08
CA GLU A 136 0.71 -16.33 -0.59
C GLU A 136 0.49 -16.20 0.91
N ILE A 137 -0.77 -16.03 1.29
CA ILE A 137 -1.20 -16.02 2.69
C ILE A 137 -2.45 -16.88 2.86
N GLU A 138 -2.59 -17.44 4.04
CA GLU A 138 -3.74 -18.28 4.39
C GLU A 138 -4.99 -17.46 4.70
#